data_5c074259000992fc4a78b079bf62c1e1
#
_entry.id   5c074259000992fc4a78b079bf62c1e1
#
_cell.length_a   1.000
_cell.length_b   1.000
_cell.length_c   1.000
_cell.angle_alpha   90.00
_cell.angle_beta   90.00
_cell.angle_gamma   90.00
#
_symmetry.space_group_name_H-M   'P 1'
#
loop_
_entity.id
_entity.type
_entity.pdbx_description
1 polymer ?
#
loop_
_entity_poly.entity_id
_entity_poly.type
_entity_poly.pdbx_seq_one_letter_code
_entity_poly.pdbx_strand_id
1 'polypeptide(L)'
;MKFDKPIPIQKIATRLKAEIIGDDSLNALGINEIHNVKAGDITFSDVRKYFEKALNSDATFIILNELPDAIPEGKIVLIHPKPFEAYDSIVREQRPFNPLSNEVADSAAIHPSVVFEPNVVIGNHVRIGAGSYIQANTVIHDFTIIGKNVNIGAGALIGTDAFYFKRNTEGYKKWRSGGRVVIEDNVDIGAGCTINKGVSSDTIIGTGTKIDCQVHIGHDAQIGKNCLIAAQAGISGNTILEDEVIIYGQVGIAQNLRIGKKAIILAKSGVSKDLAGEKTYFGYPAQEVRDAYKELAILRQLRKK
;
A
#
# COMPACT_ATOMS: atom_id res chain seq x y z
N MET A 1 1.20 -6.12 -8.11
CA MET A 1 0.25 -7.27 -8.15
C MET A 1 0.82 -8.36 -9.05
N LYS A 2 0.94 -9.60 -8.56
CA LYS A 2 1.27 -10.77 -9.40
C LYS A 2 0.00 -11.35 -10.02
N PHE A 3 0.13 -11.90 -11.21
CA PHE A 3 -0.93 -12.67 -11.86
C PHE A 3 -0.99 -14.09 -11.29
N ASP A 4 -2.17 -14.68 -11.24
CA ASP A 4 -2.35 -16.07 -10.78
C ASP A 4 -1.65 -17.08 -11.71
N LYS A 5 -1.58 -16.75 -13.00
CA LYS A 5 -0.85 -17.50 -14.03
C LYS A 5 -0.14 -16.52 -14.97
N PRO A 6 1.05 -16.87 -15.50
CA PRO A 6 1.71 -16.07 -16.53
C PRO A 6 0.80 -15.83 -17.73
N ILE A 7 0.78 -14.62 -18.27
CA ILE A 7 -0.07 -14.24 -19.42
C ILE A 7 0.82 -13.88 -20.60
N PRO A 8 0.67 -14.52 -21.78
CA PRO A 8 1.42 -14.15 -22.97
C PRO A 8 1.23 -12.67 -23.31
N ILE A 9 2.34 -11.95 -23.55
CA ILE A 9 2.28 -10.51 -23.82
C ILE A 9 1.48 -10.21 -25.10
N GLN A 10 1.55 -11.09 -26.10
CA GLN A 10 0.73 -11.01 -27.32
C GLN A 10 -0.77 -10.96 -27.01
N LYS A 11 -1.24 -11.78 -26.05
CA LYS A 11 -2.65 -11.80 -25.64
C LYS A 11 -3.07 -10.47 -25.02
N ILE A 12 -2.19 -9.89 -24.19
CA ILE A 12 -2.42 -8.58 -23.56
C ILE A 12 -2.44 -7.49 -24.63
N ALA A 13 -1.45 -7.45 -25.51
CA ALA A 13 -1.35 -6.44 -26.56
C ALA A 13 -2.52 -6.50 -27.55
N THR A 14 -2.91 -7.69 -27.98
CA THR A 14 -4.09 -7.88 -28.87
C THR A 14 -5.35 -7.31 -28.26
N ARG A 15 -5.60 -7.61 -26.96
CA ARG A 15 -6.77 -7.11 -26.25
C ARG A 15 -6.74 -5.58 -26.08
N LEU A 16 -5.57 -5.02 -25.78
CA LEU A 16 -5.38 -3.58 -25.64
C LEU A 16 -5.35 -2.86 -27.01
N LYS A 17 -5.24 -3.59 -28.11
CA LYS A 17 -4.92 -3.03 -29.44
C LYS A 17 -3.62 -2.22 -29.42
N ALA A 18 -2.62 -2.71 -28.69
CA ALA A 18 -1.31 -2.09 -28.57
C ALA A 18 -0.33 -2.75 -29.55
N GLU A 19 0.56 -1.96 -30.12
CA GLU A 19 1.69 -2.44 -30.92
C GLU A 19 2.80 -2.93 -29.96
N ILE A 20 3.42 -4.09 -30.25
CA ILE A 20 4.55 -4.64 -29.49
C ILE A 20 5.85 -4.31 -30.21
N ILE A 21 6.82 -3.82 -29.44
CA ILE A 21 8.20 -3.61 -29.91
C ILE A 21 9.13 -4.40 -28.99
N GLY A 22 9.79 -5.40 -29.56
CA GLY A 22 10.66 -6.33 -28.84
C GLY A 22 10.20 -7.78 -28.96
N ASP A 23 10.69 -8.65 -28.06
CA ASP A 23 10.37 -10.08 -28.06
C ASP A 23 8.95 -10.33 -27.54
N ASP A 24 8.05 -10.69 -28.43
CA ASP A 24 6.64 -10.94 -28.13
C ASP A 24 6.34 -12.37 -27.64
N SER A 25 7.33 -13.23 -27.55
CA SER A 25 7.20 -14.62 -27.07
C SER A 25 7.10 -14.72 -25.53
N LEU A 26 7.43 -13.64 -24.81
CA LEU A 26 7.50 -13.63 -23.35
C LEU A 26 6.13 -13.52 -22.69
N ASN A 27 6.08 -13.98 -21.42
CA ASN A 27 4.89 -13.92 -20.58
C ASN A 27 5.04 -12.85 -19.50
N ALA A 28 4.00 -12.05 -19.32
CA ALA A 28 3.89 -11.16 -18.17
C ALA A 28 3.52 -11.94 -16.90
N LEU A 29 4.21 -11.66 -15.79
CA LEU A 29 4.04 -12.30 -14.49
C LEU A 29 3.26 -11.47 -13.49
N GLY A 30 3.13 -10.17 -13.76
CA GLY A 30 2.46 -9.22 -12.89
C GLY A 30 2.33 -7.83 -13.51
N ILE A 31 1.79 -6.92 -12.71
CA ILE A 31 1.61 -5.52 -13.10
C ILE A 31 1.78 -4.64 -11.86
N ASN A 32 2.69 -3.68 -11.91
CA ASN A 32 3.04 -2.84 -10.78
C ASN A 32 3.39 -1.41 -11.20
N GLU A 33 3.31 -0.49 -10.24
CA GLU A 33 3.83 0.87 -10.43
C GLU A 33 5.37 0.84 -10.51
N ILE A 34 5.92 1.80 -11.22
CA ILE A 34 7.34 1.87 -11.61
C ILE A 34 8.35 1.67 -10.46
N HIS A 35 7.98 2.02 -9.23
CA HIS A 35 8.84 1.90 -8.05
C HIS A 35 8.74 0.54 -7.34
N ASN A 36 7.78 -0.30 -7.74
CA ASN A 36 7.50 -1.61 -7.15
C ASN A 36 7.62 -2.77 -8.15
N VAL A 37 8.09 -2.51 -9.36
CA VAL A 37 8.21 -3.52 -10.42
C VAL A 37 9.35 -4.51 -10.18
N LYS A 38 9.17 -5.70 -10.73
CA LYS A 38 10.16 -6.78 -10.78
C LYS A 38 10.24 -7.32 -12.21
N ALA A 39 11.26 -8.11 -12.50
CA ALA A 39 11.37 -8.80 -13.78
C ALA A 39 10.10 -9.60 -14.09
N GLY A 40 9.59 -9.46 -15.32
CA GLY A 40 8.33 -10.03 -15.78
C GLY A 40 7.10 -9.16 -15.50
N ASP A 41 7.22 -8.06 -14.80
CA ASP A 41 6.10 -7.15 -14.55
C ASP A 41 5.85 -6.20 -15.73
N ILE A 42 4.59 -5.76 -15.83
CA ILE A 42 4.14 -4.67 -16.67
C ILE A 42 4.14 -3.38 -15.84
N THR A 43 4.62 -2.29 -16.43
CA THR A 43 4.43 -0.92 -15.91
C THR A 43 4.01 0.02 -17.03
N PHE A 44 3.81 1.30 -16.73
CA PHE A 44 3.46 2.28 -17.75
C PHE A 44 4.09 3.65 -17.47
N SER A 45 4.18 4.46 -18.52
CA SER A 45 4.36 5.91 -18.40
C SER A 45 3.61 6.60 -19.54
N ASP A 46 2.87 7.65 -19.22
CA ASP A 46 2.16 8.49 -20.18
C ASP A 46 2.75 9.91 -20.29
N VAL A 47 3.92 10.12 -19.66
CA VAL A 47 4.65 11.38 -19.69
C VAL A 47 6.09 11.13 -20.10
N ARG A 48 6.51 11.70 -21.23
CA ARG A 48 7.81 11.45 -21.86
C ARG A 48 9.01 11.60 -20.91
N LYS A 49 8.98 12.61 -20.02
CA LYS A 49 10.06 12.82 -19.04
C LYS A 49 10.29 11.64 -18.07
N TYR A 50 9.34 10.71 -17.96
CA TYR A 50 9.45 9.52 -17.11
C TYR A 50 9.71 8.24 -17.90
N PHE A 51 9.83 8.31 -19.23
CA PHE A 51 10.09 7.13 -20.06
C PHE A 51 11.41 6.46 -19.71
N GLU A 52 12.47 7.24 -19.56
CA GLU A 52 13.78 6.73 -19.17
C GLU A 52 13.71 6.01 -17.81
N LYS A 53 13.00 6.60 -16.83
CA LYS A 53 12.80 5.95 -15.54
C LYS A 53 12.04 4.63 -15.66
N ALA A 54 11.01 4.56 -16.51
CA ALA A 54 10.24 3.33 -16.75
C ALA A 54 11.07 2.26 -17.45
N LEU A 55 11.80 2.64 -18.50
CA LEU A 55 12.65 1.75 -19.27
C LEU A 55 13.83 1.20 -18.47
N ASN A 56 14.42 1.99 -17.56
CA ASN A 56 15.51 1.57 -16.68
C ASN A 56 15.03 0.91 -15.37
N SER A 57 13.71 0.76 -15.15
CA SER A 57 13.18 0.03 -14.00
C SER A 57 13.36 -1.49 -14.17
N ASP A 58 13.04 -2.26 -13.13
CA ASP A 58 13.07 -3.74 -13.21
C ASP A 58 11.94 -4.33 -14.05
N ALA A 59 10.96 -3.54 -14.51
CA ALA A 59 9.88 -4.03 -15.37
C ALA A 59 10.42 -4.59 -16.69
N THR A 60 9.84 -5.70 -17.15
CA THR A 60 10.14 -6.24 -18.49
C THR A 60 9.27 -5.56 -19.56
N PHE A 61 8.02 -5.26 -19.23
CA PHE A 61 7.04 -4.73 -20.17
C PHE A 61 6.64 -3.30 -19.80
N ILE A 62 6.73 -2.36 -20.72
CA ILE A 62 6.45 -0.96 -20.50
C ILE A 62 5.37 -0.47 -21.47
N ILE A 63 4.26 0.05 -20.98
CA ILE A 63 3.21 0.65 -21.81
C ILE A 63 3.52 2.14 -21.94
N LEU A 64 3.71 2.62 -23.17
CA LEU A 64 4.01 4.02 -23.50
C LEU A 64 3.00 4.56 -24.51
N ASN A 65 2.85 5.89 -24.58
CA ASN A 65 1.96 6.54 -25.56
C ASN A 65 2.65 6.82 -26.90
N GLU A 66 3.97 6.74 -26.96
CA GLU A 66 4.78 6.94 -28.16
C GLU A 66 6.09 6.15 -28.09
N LEU A 67 6.76 5.98 -29.22
CA LEU A 67 8.04 5.28 -29.30
C LEU A 67 9.12 6.07 -28.55
N PRO A 68 9.89 5.44 -27.65
CA PRO A 68 11.03 6.09 -27.00
C PRO A 68 12.24 6.19 -27.96
N ASP A 69 13.19 7.06 -27.65
CA ASP A 69 14.40 7.26 -28.46
C ASP A 69 15.29 6.01 -28.50
N ALA A 70 15.29 5.21 -27.43
CA ALA A 70 16.00 3.92 -27.36
C ALA A 70 15.26 2.97 -26.42
N ILE A 71 15.33 1.68 -26.68
CA ILE A 71 14.78 0.61 -25.84
C ILE A 71 15.97 -0.20 -25.32
N PRO A 72 16.21 -0.26 -24.00
CA PRO A 72 17.27 -1.09 -23.43
C PRO A 72 17.07 -2.58 -23.76
N GLU A 73 18.17 -3.33 -23.85
CA GLU A 73 18.13 -4.77 -24.05
C GLU A 73 17.27 -5.48 -23.00
N GLY A 74 16.46 -6.44 -23.43
CA GLY A 74 15.56 -7.20 -22.57
C GLY A 74 14.26 -6.46 -22.17
N LYS A 75 14.02 -5.24 -22.66
CA LYS A 75 12.76 -4.51 -22.47
C LYS A 75 11.84 -4.67 -23.69
N ILE A 76 10.55 -4.73 -23.40
CA ILE A 76 9.49 -4.83 -24.40
C ILE A 76 8.54 -3.66 -24.18
N VAL A 77 8.29 -2.92 -25.25
CA VAL A 77 7.42 -1.75 -25.20
C VAL A 77 6.09 -2.07 -25.90
N LEU A 78 5.00 -1.69 -25.23
CA LEU A 78 3.66 -1.70 -25.81
C LEU A 78 3.24 -0.26 -26.07
N ILE A 79 3.03 0.08 -27.34
CA ILE A 79 2.55 1.42 -27.70
C ILE A 79 1.03 1.45 -27.64
N HIS A 80 0.49 2.32 -26.80
CA HIS A 80 -0.94 2.52 -26.62
C HIS A 80 -1.24 4.00 -26.39
N PRO A 81 -2.23 4.62 -27.07
CA PRO A 81 -2.47 6.09 -26.97
C PRO A 81 -2.83 6.56 -25.56
N LYS A 82 -3.26 5.66 -24.67
CA LYS A 82 -3.65 5.94 -23.31
C LYS A 82 -3.06 4.89 -22.35
N PRO A 83 -1.76 4.99 -21.99
CA PRO A 83 -1.06 3.97 -21.19
C PRO A 83 -1.71 3.71 -19.82
N PHE A 84 -2.16 4.74 -19.14
CA PHE A 84 -2.86 4.58 -17.86
C PHE A 84 -4.14 3.75 -18.00
N GLU A 85 -4.96 4.05 -18.99
CA GLU A 85 -6.20 3.32 -19.22
C GLU A 85 -5.94 1.86 -19.58
N ALA A 86 -4.90 1.60 -20.36
CA ALA A 86 -4.44 0.26 -20.71
C ALA A 86 -4.00 -0.50 -19.45
N TYR A 87 -3.15 0.11 -18.63
CA TYR A 87 -2.72 -0.43 -17.34
C TYR A 87 -3.91 -0.73 -16.41
N ASP A 88 -4.79 0.26 -16.17
CA ASP A 88 -5.96 0.13 -15.28
C ASP A 88 -6.94 -0.94 -15.77
N SER A 89 -7.07 -1.12 -17.10
CA SER A 89 -7.92 -2.17 -17.68
C SER A 89 -7.38 -3.58 -17.38
N ILE A 90 -6.06 -3.78 -17.40
CA ILE A 90 -5.43 -5.05 -17.02
C ILE A 90 -5.70 -5.32 -15.53
N VAL A 91 -5.53 -4.33 -14.66
CA VAL A 91 -5.78 -4.47 -13.23
C VAL A 91 -7.25 -4.85 -12.96
N ARG A 92 -8.21 -4.18 -13.63
CA ARG A 92 -9.64 -4.47 -13.51
C ARG A 92 -10.02 -5.89 -13.93
N GLU A 93 -9.38 -6.42 -14.95
CA GLU A 93 -9.60 -7.79 -15.40
C GLU A 93 -9.06 -8.81 -14.38
N GLN A 94 -7.89 -8.54 -13.80
CA GLN A 94 -7.26 -9.44 -12.83
C GLN A 94 -7.86 -9.28 -11.41
N ARG A 95 -8.51 -8.17 -11.15
CA ARG A 95 -9.21 -7.86 -9.89
C ARG A 95 -10.61 -7.31 -10.21
N PRO A 96 -11.52 -8.14 -10.74
CA PRO A 96 -12.89 -7.71 -11.03
C PRO A 96 -13.61 -7.31 -9.75
N PHE A 97 -14.64 -6.49 -9.89
CA PHE A 97 -15.55 -6.20 -8.80
C PHE A 97 -16.57 -7.34 -8.69
N ASN A 98 -16.51 -8.09 -7.61
CA ASN A 98 -17.43 -9.18 -7.31
C ASN A 98 -18.22 -8.81 -6.04
N PRO A 99 -19.49 -8.36 -6.16
CA PRO A 99 -20.32 -8.06 -4.99
C PRO A 99 -20.49 -9.30 -4.11
N LEU A 100 -20.48 -9.09 -2.80
CA LEU A 100 -20.79 -10.15 -1.84
C LEU A 100 -22.31 -10.41 -1.82
N SER A 101 -22.69 -11.67 -1.75
CA SER A 101 -24.08 -12.11 -1.52
C SER A 101 -24.32 -12.55 -0.09
N ASN A 102 -23.25 -12.87 0.66
CA ASN A 102 -23.29 -13.35 2.03
C ASN A 102 -22.29 -12.57 2.89
N GLU A 103 -22.43 -12.65 4.22
CA GLU A 103 -21.47 -12.04 5.16
C GLU A 103 -20.06 -12.61 4.99
N VAL A 104 -19.93 -13.88 4.66
CA VAL A 104 -18.65 -14.54 4.39
C VAL A 104 -18.65 -15.08 2.98
N ALA A 105 -17.72 -14.67 2.14
CA ALA A 105 -17.57 -15.14 0.78
C ALA A 105 -17.18 -16.63 0.74
N ASP A 106 -17.80 -17.41 -0.15
CA ASP A 106 -17.50 -18.85 -0.33
C ASP A 106 -16.05 -19.12 -0.71
N SER A 107 -15.38 -18.15 -1.33
CA SER A 107 -13.96 -18.23 -1.72
C SER A 107 -12.97 -17.90 -0.59
N ALA A 108 -13.45 -17.53 0.60
CA ALA A 108 -12.61 -17.28 1.75
C ALA A 108 -12.04 -18.57 2.34
N ALA A 109 -10.75 -18.56 2.71
CA ALA A 109 -10.06 -19.68 3.35
C ALA A 109 -9.76 -19.33 4.81
N ILE A 110 -10.60 -19.81 5.71
CA ILE A 110 -10.59 -19.46 7.14
C ILE A 110 -10.22 -20.69 7.95
N HIS A 111 -9.20 -20.56 8.83
CA HIS A 111 -8.84 -21.67 9.71
C HIS A 111 -9.96 -21.94 10.74
N PRO A 112 -10.29 -23.21 11.04
CA PRO A 112 -11.41 -23.57 11.94
C PRO A 112 -11.35 -23.01 13.35
N SER A 113 -10.17 -22.60 13.84
CA SER A 113 -10.00 -22.01 15.16
C SER A 113 -10.18 -20.49 15.21
N VAL A 114 -10.55 -19.85 14.09
CA VAL A 114 -10.84 -18.42 14.05
C VAL A 114 -12.20 -18.16 14.73
N VAL A 115 -12.24 -17.14 15.56
CA VAL A 115 -13.46 -16.72 16.25
C VAL A 115 -13.96 -15.40 15.66
N PHE A 116 -15.25 -15.35 15.32
CA PHE A 116 -15.92 -14.15 14.83
C PHE A 116 -17.01 -13.71 15.80
N GLU A 117 -17.10 -12.43 16.06
CA GLU A 117 -18.27 -11.81 16.68
C GLU A 117 -19.35 -11.48 15.63
N PRO A 118 -20.56 -11.08 16.02
CA PRO A 118 -21.65 -10.76 15.09
C PRO A 118 -21.32 -9.67 14.07
N ASN A 119 -21.96 -9.76 12.88
CA ASN A 119 -21.87 -8.79 11.79
C ASN A 119 -20.46 -8.61 11.19
N VAL A 120 -19.61 -9.63 11.29
CA VAL A 120 -18.30 -9.61 10.60
C VAL A 120 -18.51 -9.95 9.13
N VAL A 121 -18.00 -9.12 8.21
CA VAL A 121 -18.09 -9.32 6.76
C VAL A 121 -16.70 -9.67 6.21
N ILE A 122 -16.64 -10.81 5.48
CA ILE A 122 -15.40 -11.35 4.90
C ILE A 122 -15.52 -11.42 3.38
N GLY A 123 -14.65 -10.68 2.70
CA GLY A 123 -14.58 -10.58 1.25
C GLY A 123 -14.04 -11.82 0.52
N ASN A 124 -14.07 -11.74 -0.81
CA ASN A 124 -13.60 -12.81 -1.68
C ASN A 124 -12.09 -13.06 -1.51
N HIS A 125 -11.71 -14.35 -1.54
CA HIS A 125 -10.31 -14.79 -1.48
C HIS A 125 -9.54 -14.32 -0.24
N VAL A 126 -10.21 -13.92 0.83
CA VAL A 126 -9.61 -13.63 2.14
C VAL A 126 -9.04 -14.91 2.73
N ARG A 127 -7.88 -14.79 3.38
CA ARG A 127 -7.27 -15.90 4.12
C ARG A 127 -7.05 -15.48 5.56
N ILE A 128 -7.45 -16.32 6.54
CA ILE A 128 -7.29 -16.04 7.98
C ILE A 128 -6.64 -17.24 8.66
N GLY A 129 -5.50 -16.99 9.30
CA GLY A 129 -4.70 -18.00 10.02
C GLY A 129 -5.27 -18.36 11.38
N ALA A 130 -4.74 -19.44 11.94
CA ALA A 130 -5.19 -20.04 13.21
C ALA A 130 -5.15 -19.10 14.39
N GLY A 131 -6.11 -19.22 15.31
CA GLY A 131 -6.14 -18.51 16.59
C GLY A 131 -6.47 -17.01 16.48
N SER A 132 -6.85 -16.53 15.31
CA SER A 132 -7.23 -15.12 15.14
C SER A 132 -8.64 -14.84 15.65
N TYR A 133 -8.86 -13.63 16.17
CA TYR A 133 -10.12 -13.16 16.74
C TYR A 133 -10.56 -11.86 16.07
N ILE A 134 -11.75 -11.86 15.48
CA ILE A 134 -12.31 -10.74 14.72
C ILE A 134 -13.56 -10.24 15.43
N GLN A 135 -13.52 -9.02 15.92
CA GLN A 135 -14.61 -8.43 16.69
C GLN A 135 -15.73 -7.87 15.80
N ALA A 136 -16.88 -7.60 16.42
CA ALA A 136 -18.13 -7.24 15.78
C ALA A 136 -18.02 -6.06 14.79
N ASN A 137 -18.82 -6.12 13.73
CA ASN A 137 -18.93 -5.09 12.69
C ASN A 137 -17.62 -4.82 11.92
N THR A 138 -16.66 -5.71 11.98
CA THR A 138 -15.42 -5.62 11.21
C THR A 138 -15.67 -6.04 9.76
N VAL A 139 -15.12 -5.28 8.79
CA VAL A 139 -15.18 -5.63 7.36
C VAL A 139 -13.77 -5.91 6.85
N ILE A 140 -13.57 -7.11 6.32
CA ILE A 140 -12.32 -7.54 5.69
C ILE A 140 -12.56 -7.70 4.21
N HIS A 141 -11.98 -6.80 3.40
CA HIS A 141 -12.18 -6.76 1.96
C HIS A 141 -11.35 -7.83 1.23
N ASP A 142 -11.74 -8.04 -0.04
CA ASP A 142 -11.20 -9.05 -0.94
C ASP A 142 -9.67 -9.14 -0.94
N PHE A 143 -9.16 -10.38 -1.04
CA PHE A 143 -7.75 -10.75 -1.15
C PHE A 143 -6.89 -10.42 0.08
N THR A 144 -7.46 -9.93 1.18
CA THR A 144 -6.72 -9.70 2.43
C THR A 144 -6.17 -11.01 2.99
N ILE A 145 -4.93 -10.98 3.48
CA ILE A 145 -4.27 -12.11 4.14
C ILE A 145 -4.02 -11.75 5.59
N ILE A 146 -4.50 -12.56 6.50
CA ILE A 146 -4.33 -12.42 7.95
C ILE A 146 -3.59 -13.66 8.47
N GLY A 147 -2.51 -13.42 9.19
CA GLY A 147 -1.69 -14.45 9.82
C GLY A 147 -2.36 -15.14 11.01
N LYS A 148 -1.54 -15.75 11.86
CA LYS A 148 -1.98 -16.47 13.07
C LYS A 148 -2.03 -15.54 14.27
N ASN A 149 -2.95 -15.84 15.22
CA ASN A 149 -3.08 -15.10 16.49
C ASN A 149 -3.22 -13.58 16.30
N VAL A 150 -3.98 -13.17 15.30
CA VAL A 150 -4.26 -11.74 15.02
C VAL A 150 -5.57 -11.36 15.68
N ASN A 151 -5.57 -10.23 16.41
CA ASN A 151 -6.78 -9.65 16.99
C ASN A 151 -7.18 -8.40 16.21
N ILE A 152 -8.43 -8.33 15.75
CA ILE A 152 -8.96 -7.16 15.04
C ILE A 152 -10.17 -6.61 15.81
N GLY A 153 -10.03 -5.38 16.30
CA GLY A 153 -11.03 -4.67 17.09
C GLY A 153 -12.28 -4.30 16.29
N ALA A 154 -13.36 -4.10 17.04
CA ALA A 154 -14.68 -3.85 16.47
C ALA A 154 -14.72 -2.67 15.48
N GLY A 155 -15.47 -2.83 14.39
CA GLY A 155 -15.66 -1.78 13.39
C GLY A 155 -14.42 -1.44 12.56
N ALA A 156 -13.38 -2.26 12.58
CA ALA A 156 -12.20 -2.04 11.72
C ALA A 156 -12.54 -2.34 10.25
N LEU A 157 -11.96 -1.57 9.33
CA LEU A 157 -12.11 -1.71 7.88
C LEU A 157 -10.76 -2.08 7.26
N ILE A 158 -10.58 -3.35 6.91
CA ILE A 158 -9.31 -3.88 6.43
C ILE A 158 -9.39 -4.14 4.93
N GLY A 159 -8.47 -3.55 4.15
CA GLY A 159 -8.39 -3.77 2.71
C GLY A 159 -9.33 -2.91 1.87
N THR A 160 -9.76 -1.76 2.39
CA THR A 160 -10.49 -0.77 1.59
C THR A 160 -9.64 -0.26 0.43
N ASP A 161 -10.28 0.19 -0.65
CA ASP A 161 -9.57 0.75 -1.80
C ASP A 161 -8.70 1.95 -1.41
N ALA A 162 -7.55 2.05 -2.06
CA ALA A 162 -6.66 3.20 -1.92
C ALA A 162 -7.36 4.51 -2.30
N PHE A 163 -7.05 5.58 -1.56
CA PHE A 163 -7.39 6.95 -1.95
C PHE A 163 -6.38 7.43 -3.01
N TYR A 164 -6.50 6.89 -4.22
CA TYR A 164 -5.54 7.12 -5.29
C TYR A 164 -6.26 7.45 -6.59
N PHE A 165 -5.96 8.65 -7.14
CA PHE A 165 -6.66 9.20 -8.29
C PHE A 165 -5.67 9.81 -9.28
N LYS A 166 -5.94 9.64 -10.56
CA LYS A 166 -5.28 10.36 -11.64
C LYS A 166 -6.10 11.61 -11.96
N ARG A 167 -5.46 12.77 -11.92
CA ARG A 167 -6.07 14.02 -12.38
C ARG A 167 -5.98 14.12 -13.90
N ASN A 168 -7.06 14.48 -14.55
CA ASN A 168 -7.16 14.79 -15.97
C ASN A 168 -7.99 16.07 -16.19
N THR A 169 -8.26 16.42 -17.44
CA THR A 169 -9.05 17.62 -17.80
C THR A 169 -10.52 17.54 -17.37
N GLU A 170 -11.04 16.31 -17.18
CA GLU A 170 -12.43 16.06 -16.77
C GLU A 170 -12.57 15.89 -15.24
N GLY A 171 -11.47 16.01 -14.48
CA GLY A 171 -11.46 15.86 -13.02
C GLY A 171 -10.57 14.71 -12.53
N TYR A 172 -11.06 13.94 -11.55
CA TYR A 172 -10.31 12.84 -10.93
C TYR A 172 -10.85 11.49 -11.36
N LYS A 173 -9.99 10.65 -11.94
CA LYS A 173 -10.30 9.26 -12.28
C LYS A 173 -9.70 8.35 -11.22
N LYS A 174 -10.55 7.53 -10.58
CA LYS A 174 -10.09 6.57 -9.57
C LYS A 174 -9.24 5.49 -10.22
N TRP A 175 -8.08 5.24 -9.65
CA TRP A 175 -7.20 4.12 -9.99
C TRP A 175 -7.70 2.83 -9.34
N ARG A 176 -7.73 1.73 -10.06
CA ARG A 176 -8.12 0.43 -9.49
C ARG A 176 -7.03 -0.08 -8.56
N SER A 177 -7.39 -0.34 -7.32
CA SER A 177 -6.48 -0.98 -6.36
C SER A 177 -6.37 -2.48 -6.67
N GLY A 178 -5.21 -2.90 -7.15
CA GLY A 178 -4.90 -4.29 -7.50
C GLY A 178 -4.11 -5.03 -6.41
N GLY A 179 -3.57 -4.30 -5.44
CA GLY A 179 -2.83 -4.85 -4.31
C GLY A 179 -3.73 -5.43 -3.20
N ARG A 180 -3.11 -5.76 -2.08
CA ARG A 180 -3.76 -6.43 -0.94
C ARG A 180 -3.36 -5.77 0.37
N VAL A 181 -3.99 -6.20 1.46
CA VAL A 181 -3.46 -6.08 2.82
C VAL A 181 -2.92 -7.44 3.26
N VAL A 182 -1.74 -7.44 3.83
CA VAL A 182 -1.12 -8.59 4.47
C VAL A 182 -0.83 -8.23 5.92
N ILE A 183 -1.48 -8.91 6.85
CA ILE A 183 -1.25 -8.80 8.29
C ILE A 183 -0.52 -10.05 8.72
N GLU A 184 0.70 -9.90 9.23
CA GLU A 184 1.50 -11.02 9.70
C GLU A 184 1.02 -11.52 11.08
N ASP A 185 1.71 -12.52 11.64
CA ASP A 185 1.33 -13.18 12.90
C ASP A 185 1.42 -12.25 14.13
N ASN A 186 0.60 -12.51 15.14
CA ASN A 186 0.62 -11.85 16.46
C ASN A 186 0.41 -10.32 16.43
N VAL A 187 -0.34 -9.82 15.45
CA VAL A 187 -0.69 -8.40 15.33
C VAL A 187 -1.98 -8.12 16.08
N ASP A 188 -2.06 -6.98 16.78
CA ASP A 188 -3.29 -6.45 17.36
C ASP A 188 -3.66 -5.15 16.66
N ILE A 189 -4.92 -5.04 16.26
CA ILE A 189 -5.50 -3.86 15.59
C ILE A 189 -6.70 -3.39 16.41
N GLY A 190 -6.65 -2.15 16.89
CA GLY A 190 -7.69 -1.53 17.69
C GLY A 190 -8.97 -1.23 16.92
N ALA A 191 -10.02 -0.89 17.67
CA ALA A 191 -11.34 -0.61 17.11
C ALA A 191 -11.34 0.60 16.15
N GLY A 192 -12.13 0.51 15.08
CA GLY A 192 -12.32 1.60 14.13
C GLY A 192 -11.09 1.95 13.28
N CYS A 193 -10.07 1.09 13.25
CA CYS A 193 -8.92 1.27 12.36
C CYS A 193 -9.31 1.09 10.89
N THR A 194 -8.63 1.81 10.00
CA THR A 194 -8.80 1.68 8.54
C THR A 194 -7.45 1.40 7.89
N ILE A 195 -7.36 0.29 7.14
CA ILE A 195 -6.14 -0.10 6.42
C ILE A 195 -6.47 -0.25 4.94
N ASN A 196 -5.90 0.61 4.10
CA ASN A 196 -6.08 0.52 2.66
C ASN A 196 -5.25 -0.61 2.06
N LYS A 197 -5.81 -1.32 1.07
CA LYS A 197 -5.00 -2.20 0.21
C LYS A 197 -4.06 -1.38 -0.67
N GLY A 198 -2.98 -1.98 -1.12
CA GLY A 198 -2.07 -1.35 -2.04
C GLY A 198 -2.70 -1.03 -3.39
N VAL A 199 -2.20 -0.01 -4.07
CA VAL A 199 -2.59 0.30 -5.46
C VAL A 199 -2.10 -0.81 -6.38
N SER A 200 -0.86 -1.22 -6.24
CA SER A 200 -0.26 -2.29 -7.03
C SER A 200 0.51 -3.32 -6.20
N SER A 201 1.07 -2.94 -5.07
CA SER A 201 1.77 -3.84 -4.14
C SER A 201 0.91 -4.18 -2.92
N ASP A 202 1.48 -4.85 -1.93
CA ASP A 202 0.77 -5.16 -0.69
C ASP A 202 1.03 -4.06 0.35
N THR A 203 -0.01 -3.65 1.08
CA THR A 203 0.13 -2.96 2.37
C THR A 203 0.42 -4.03 3.41
N ILE A 204 1.54 -3.93 4.12
CA ILE A 204 2.02 -4.97 5.03
C ILE A 204 2.04 -4.45 6.47
N ILE A 205 1.53 -5.26 7.40
CA ILE A 205 1.66 -5.07 8.84
C ILE A 205 2.51 -6.19 9.39
N GLY A 206 3.73 -5.87 9.84
CA GLY A 206 4.72 -6.82 10.30
C GLY A 206 4.38 -7.47 11.63
N THR A 207 4.90 -8.67 11.83
CA THR A 207 4.70 -9.54 12.98
C THR A 207 4.85 -8.81 14.30
N GLY A 208 3.92 -9.04 15.24
CA GLY A 208 3.99 -8.51 16.61
C GLY A 208 3.61 -7.04 16.75
N THR A 209 3.32 -6.32 15.66
CA THR A 209 2.93 -4.90 15.70
C THR A 209 1.59 -4.71 16.40
N LYS A 210 1.50 -3.62 17.18
CA LYS A 210 0.33 -3.22 17.95
C LYS A 210 -0.17 -1.87 17.47
N ILE A 211 -1.43 -1.83 17.09
CA ILE A 211 -2.10 -0.65 16.51
C ILE A 211 -3.31 -0.33 17.39
N ASP A 212 -3.34 0.85 17.96
CA ASP A 212 -4.43 1.34 18.80
C ASP A 212 -5.63 1.81 17.96
N CYS A 213 -6.69 2.25 18.60
CA CYS A 213 -7.96 2.60 17.98
C CYS A 213 -7.86 3.77 16.98
N GLN A 214 -8.70 3.73 15.93
CA GLN A 214 -8.86 4.83 14.95
C GLN A 214 -7.58 5.22 14.22
N VAL A 215 -6.63 4.31 14.07
CA VAL A 215 -5.44 4.52 13.23
C VAL A 215 -5.81 4.34 11.76
N HIS A 216 -5.29 5.21 10.91
CA HIS A 216 -5.36 5.05 9.47
C HIS A 216 -4.01 4.66 8.87
N ILE A 217 -3.99 3.57 8.07
CA ILE A 217 -2.82 3.16 7.31
C ILE A 217 -3.16 3.21 5.81
N GLY A 218 -2.44 4.07 5.10
CA GLY A 218 -2.59 4.28 3.66
C GLY A 218 -2.07 3.10 2.83
N HIS A 219 -2.38 3.15 1.54
CA HIS A 219 -2.04 2.11 0.57
C HIS A 219 -0.52 1.89 0.42
N ASP A 220 -0.13 0.67 0.10
CA ASP A 220 1.27 0.29 -0.16
C ASP A 220 2.24 0.60 1.02
N ALA A 221 1.73 0.92 2.21
CA ALA A 221 2.54 1.14 3.40
C ALA A 221 3.18 -0.17 3.88
N GLN A 222 4.42 -0.08 4.33
CA GLN A 222 5.19 -1.22 4.86
C GLN A 222 5.47 -0.95 6.34
N ILE A 223 4.71 -1.57 7.22
CA ILE A 223 4.90 -1.47 8.67
C ILE A 223 5.77 -2.63 9.12
N GLY A 224 6.90 -2.33 9.74
CA GLY A 224 7.85 -3.31 10.25
C GLY A 224 7.32 -4.13 11.42
N LYS A 225 8.19 -4.96 11.98
CA LYS A 225 7.87 -5.84 13.11
C LYS A 225 7.91 -5.09 14.44
N ASN A 226 7.06 -5.53 15.38
CA ASN A 226 7.03 -5.01 16.75
C ASN A 226 6.89 -3.48 16.85
N CYS A 227 6.25 -2.86 15.89
CA CYS A 227 5.91 -1.43 15.95
C CYS A 227 4.78 -1.21 16.95
N LEU A 228 4.74 0.00 17.55
CA LEU A 228 3.65 0.44 18.42
C LEU A 228 3.09 1.74 17.86
N ILE A 229 1.80 1.72 17.48
CA ILE A 229 1.14 2.86 16.84
C ILE A 229 -0.08 3.23 17.66
N ALA A 230 0.01 4.37 18.35
CA ALA A 230 -1.03 4.84 19.23
C ALA A 230 -2.20 5.49 18.46
N ALA A 231 -3.30 5.71 19.20
CA ALA A 231 -4.60 6.09 18.67
C ALA A 231 -4.57 7.33 17.76
N GLN A 232 -5.42 7.28 16.72
CA GLN A 232 -5.64 8.38 15.78
C GLN A 232 -4.38 8.81 14.98
N ALA A 233 -3.33 7.98 14.95
CA ALA A 233 -2.22 8.24 14.05
C ALA A 233 -2.65 8.02 12.59
N GLY A 234 -2.13 8.85 11.67
CA GLY A 234 -2.36 8.75 10.24
C GLY A 234 -1.05 8.48 9.50
N ILE A 235 -0.94 7.34 8.84
CA ILE A 235 0.22 6.94 8.05
C ILE A 235 -0.18 6.95 6.58
N SER A 236 0.39 7.87 5.80
CA SER A 236 0.04 8.00 4.39
C SER A 236 0.64 6.89 3.53
N GLY A 237 0.17 6.78 2.28
CA GLY A 237 0.58 5.71 1.36
C GLY A 237 2.08 5.68 1.06
N ASN A 238 2.57 4.49 0.68
CA ASN A 238 3.98 4.21 0.35
C ASN A 238 4.97 4.53 1.47
N THR A 239 4.52 4.69 2.71
CA THR A 239 5.39 4.94 3.86
C THR A 239 5.99 3.65 4.38
N ILE A 240 7.27 3.67 4.73
CA ILE A 240 7.98 2.55 5.32
C ILE A 240 8.30 2.88 6.77
N LEU A 241 7.72 2.13 7.70
CA LEU A 241 8.17 2.09 9.09
C LEU A 241 9.07 0.87 9.26
N GLU A 242 10.31 1.06 9.64
CA GLU A 242 11.19 -0.05 9.98
C GLU A 242 10.77 -0.69 11.31
N ASP A 243 11.46 -1.77 11.72
CA ASP A 243 11.11 -2.50 12.93
C ASP A 243 11.18 -1.65 14.21
N GLU A 244 10.34 -1.97 15.18
CA GLU A 244 10.34 -1.40 16.53
C GLU A 244 10.10 0.12 16.58
N VAL A 245 9.50 0.72 15.54
CA VAL A 245 9.12 2.14 15.53
C VAL A 245 7.95 2.37 16.50
N ILE A 246 8.02 3.45 17.30
CA ILE A 246 6.98 3.87 18.21
C ILE A 246 6.37 5.19 17.74
N ILE A 247 5.07 5.18 17.49
CA ILE A 247 4.30 6.37 17.07
C ILE A 247 3.27 6.67 18.15
N TYR A 248 3.36 7.83 18.76
CA TYR A 248 2.37 8.28 19.73
C TYR A 248 1.12 8.87 19.06
N GLY A 249 0.12 9.17 19.89
CA GLY A 249 -1.22 9.54 19.41
C GLY A 249 -1.26 10.78 18.52
N GLN A 250 -2.14 10.72 17.50
CA GLN A 250 -2.40 11.83 16.58
C GLN A 250 -1.18 12.30 15.75
N VAL A 251 -0.20 11.45 15.56
CA VAL A 251 0.92 11.72 14.65
C VAL A 251 0.43 11.58 13.22
N GLY A 252 0.82 12.53 12.36
CA GLY A 252 0.60 12.49 10.92
C GLY A 252 1.92 12.25 10.17
N ILE A 253 1.98 11.24 9.30
CA ILE A 253 3.16 10.95 8.48
C ILE A 253 2.79 11.13 7.00
N ALA A 254 3.54 12.00 6.30
CA ALA A 254 3.34 12.24 4.87
C ALA A 254 3.72 11.00 4.03
N GLN A 255 3.23 10.98 2.79
CA GLN A 255 3.46 9.86 1.87
C GLN A 255 4.91 9.70 1.44
N ASN A 256 5.29 8.47 1.03
CA ASN A 256 6.60 8.12 0.47
C ASN A 256 7.78 8.37 1.42
N LEU A 257 7.58 8.30 2.71
CA LEU A 257 8.63 8.51 3.71
C LEU A 257 9.14 7.19 4.29
N ARG A 258 10.39 7.24 4.77
CA ARG A 258 11.02 6.15 5.51
C ARG A 258 11.30 6.60 6.94
N ILE A 259 10.82 5.83 7.90
CA ILE A 259 11.03 6.02 9.34
C ILE A 259 11.95 4.90 9.80
N GLY A 260 13.14 5.27 10.22
CA GLY A 260 14.20 4.32 10.59
C GLY A 260 13.87 3.53 11.85
N LYS A 261 14.49 2.35 11.96
CA LYS A 261 14.32 1.39 13.05
C LYS A 261 14.43 2.04 14.43
N LYS A 262 13.51 1.68 15.34
CA LYS A 262 13.45 2.19 16.71
C LYS A 262 13.29 3.72 16.85
N ALA A 263 12.86 4.40 15.79
CA ALA A 263 12.50 5.81 15.92
C ALA A 263 11.26 5.96 16.81
N ILE A 264 11.23 7.02 17.61
CA ILE A 264 10.12 7.38 18.49
C ILE A 264 9.57 8.72 18.02
N ILE A 265 8.27 8.78 17.71
CA ILE A 265 7.62 10.02 17.28
C ILE A 265 6.59 10.41 18.32
N LEU A 266 6.83 11.54 19.01
CA LEU A 266 5.98 12.02 20.10
C LEU A 266 4.63 12.53 19.57
N ALA A 267 3.63 12.52 20.47
CA ALA A 267 2.24 12.83 20.12
C ALA A 267 2.08 14.18 19.38
N LYS A 268 1.12 14.20 18.44
CA LYS A 268 0.77 15.37 17.60
C LYS A 268 1.88 15.90 16.70
N SER A 269 2.95 15.14 16.49
CA SER A 269 4.00 15.50 15.54
C SER A 269 3.55 15.30 14.10
N GLY A 270 4.01 16.18 13.20
CA GLY A 270 3.81 16.06 11.75
C GLY A 270 5.12 15.74 11.05
N VAL A 271 5.18 14.58 10.40
CA VAL A 271 6.39 14.10 9.71
C VAL A 271 6.32 14.42 8.23
N SER A 272 7.23 15.24 7.73
CA SER A 272 7.28 15.69 6.33
C SER A 272 8.55 15.27 5.57
N LYS A 273 9.46 14.54 6.22
CA LYS A 273 10.70 14.01 5.65
C LYS A 273 11.09 12.69 6.32
N ASP A 274 12.02 11.97 5.71
CA ASP A 274 12.58 10.75 6.29
C ASP A 274 13.20 11.02 7.67
N LEU A 275 13.04 10.05 8.57
CA LEU A 275 13.57 10.13 9.93
C LEU A 275 14.56 8.98 10.16
N ALA A 276 15.73 9.31 10.69
CA ALA A 276 16.72 8.31 11.07
C ALA A 276 16.23 7.46 12.26
N GLY A 277 16.68 6.21 12.33
CA GLY A 277 16.39 5.32 13.44
C GLY A 277 17.01 5.74 14.78
N GLU A 278 16.58 5.09 15.86
CA GLU A 278 17.13 5.22 17.22
C GLU A 278 17.10 6.65 17.81
N LYS A 279 16.21 7.49 17.30
CA LYS A 279 16.02 8.87 17.74
C LYS A 279 14.58 9.16 18.10
N THR A 280 14.40 10.19 18.96
CA THR A 280 13.08 10.71 19.32
C THR A 280 12.82 12.04 18.61
N TYR A 281 11.63 12.16 18.02
CA TYR A 281 11.20 13.30 17.22
C TYR A 281 9.96 13.97 17.80
N PHE A 282 9.89 15.31 17.66
CA PHE A 282 8.75 16.09 18.13
C PHE A 282 8.51 17.30 17.23
N GLY A 283 7.26 17.72 17.15
CA GLY A 283 6.88 18.99 16.55
C GLY A 283 6.35 18.88 15.12
N TYR A 284 6.16 20.06 14.50
CA TYR A 284 5.74 20.19 13.11
C TYR A 284 6.57 21.29 12.41
N PRO A 285 7.39 20.96 11.42
CA PRO A 285 7.74 19.59 11.05
C PRO A 285 8.47 18.85 12.18
N ALA A 286 8.32 17.53 12.23
CA ALA A 286 8.96 16.72 13.28
C ALA A 286 10.49 16.80 13.15
N GLN A 287 11.14 17.14 14.24
CA GLN A 287 12.59 17.24 14.37
C GLN A 287 13.09 16.47 15.60
N GLU A 288 14.38 16.30 15.74
CA GLU A 288 14.92 15.63 16.94
C GLU A 288 14.48 16.37 18.19
N VAL A 289 14.07 15.62 19.23
CA VAL A 289 13.45 16.20 20.44
C VAL A 289 14.34 17.20 21.17
N ARG A 290 15.67 16.96 21.18
CA ARG A 290 16.62 17.87 21.79
C ARG A 290 16.65 19.24 21.11
N ASP A 291 16.57 19.25 19.78
CA ASP A 291 16.58 20.49 19.01
C ASP A 291 15.25 21.23 19.16
N ALA A 292 14.12 20.51 19.12
CA ALA A 292 12.80 21.08 19.41
C ALA A 292 12.75 21.76 20.78
N TYR A 293 13.28 21.13 21.82
CA TYR A 293 13.30 21.71 23.17
C TYR A 293 14.22 22.92 23.28
N LYS A 294 15.37 22.95 22.58
CA LYS A 294 16.23 24.14 22.51
C LYS A 294 15.50 25.32 21.87
N GLU A 295 14.84 25.09 20.74
CA GLU A 295 14.06 26.13 20.05
C GLU A 295 12.95 26.67 20.94
N LEU A 296 12.17 25.80 21.59
CA LEU A 296 11.12 26.20 22.52
C LEU A 296 11.67 27.00 23.71
N ALA A 297 12.85 26.63 24.23
CA ALA A 297 13.50 27.34 25.33
C ALA A 297 13.91 28.76 24.90
N ILE A 298 14.48 28.91 23.70
CA ILE A 298 14.85 30.22 23.11
C ILE A 298 13.61 31.09 22.94
N LEU A 299 12.55 30.55 22.35
CA LEU A 299 11.28 31.27 22.15
C LEU A 299 10.67 31.77 23.48
N ARG A 300 10.75 30.94 24.55
CA ARG A 300 10.29 31.35 25.89
C ARG A 300 11.14 32.47 26.51
N GLN A 301 12.45 32.49 26.25
CA GLN A 301 13.34 33.55 26.72
C GLN A 301 13.09 34.88 25.98
N LEU A 302 12.85 34.83 24.67
CA LEU A 302 12.50 36.01 23.86
C LEU A 302 11.18 36.66 24.32
N ARG A 303 10.23 35.89 24.81
CA ARG A 303 8.94 36.37 25.32
C ARG A 303 9.05 37.08 26.68
N LYS A 304 10.14 36.90 27.41
CA LYS A 304 10.39 37.55 28.72
C LYS A 304 11.13 38.90 28.61
N LYS A 305 11.58 39.26 27.41
CA LYS A 305 12.11 40.58 27.06
C LYS A 305 11.00 41.43 26.46
#